data_6dc28fc50e7e908643a54b9348a80ef4
#
_entry.id   6dc28fc50e7e908643a54b9348a80ef4
#
_cell.length_a   1.000
_cell.length_b   1.000
_cell.length_c   1.000
_cell.angle_alpha   90.00
_cell.angle_beta   90.00
_cell.angle_gamma   90.00
#
_symmetry.space_group_name_H-M   'P 1'
#
loop_
_entity.id
_entity.type
_entity.pdbx_description
1 polymer ?
#
loop_
_entity_poly.entity_id
_entity_poly.type
_entity_poly.pdbx_seq_one_letter_code
_entity_poly.pdbx_strand_id
1 'polypeptide(L)'
;MRFLKERLGRNKTVLANFSYLSILQVFTILFPLLTYPYLLRVIGLELYGVIIFAQAIINYVSLVINFGFNMSGARNVAVYKEDKALLSRIVSSTYLCKFILWLICLVVYLSVISIVPFFRDHYWVYLLSFLLTFNELLLPIWFFQGIEKMKYITVVNLSARLLFV
;
A
#
# COMPACT_ATOMS: atom_id res chain seq x y z
N MET A 1 -24.12 24.81 -23.16
CA MET A 1 -24.61 24.24 -21.88
C MET A 1 -24.02 22.87 -21.53
N ARG A 2 -23.78 21.94 -22.47
CA ARG A 2 -23.23 20.60 -22.20
C ARG A 2 -21.79 20.65 -21.67
N PHE A 3 -20.90 21.47 -22.24
CA PHE A 3 -19.51 21.65 -21.82
C PHE A 3 -19.35 22.23 -20.38
N LEU A 4 -20.25 23.09 -19.95
CA LEU A 4 -20.25 23.64 -18.59
C LEU A 4 -20.69 22.57 -17.55
N LYS A 5 -21.66 21.72 -17.90
CA LYS A 5 -22.09 20.62 -17.04
C LYS A 5 -21.02 19.54 -16.87
N GLU A 6 -20.28 19.22 -17.93
CA GLU A 6 -19.14 18.28 -17.87
C GLU A 6 -17.96 18.82 -17.04
N ARG A 7 -17.63 20.11 -17.20
CA ARG A 7 -16.60 20.75 -16.35
C ARG A 7 -17.00 20.83 -14.88
N LEU A 8 -18.25 21.14 -14.58
CA LEU A 8 -18.77 21.17 -13.20
C LEU A 8 -18.82 19.77 -12.58
N GLY A 9 -19.19 18.75 -13.34
CA GLY A 9 -19.17 17.36 -12.90
C GLY A 9 -17.75 16.86 -12.59
N ARG A 10 -16.78 17.17 -13.47
CA ARG A 10 -15.38 16.82 -13.30
C ARG A 10 -14.77 17.50 -12.06
N ASN A 11 -15.08 18.77 -11.82
CA ASN A 11 -14.59 19.48 -10.64
C ASN A 11 -15.17 18.90 -9.34
N LYS A 12 -16.44 18.45 -9.33
CA LYS A 12 -17.03 17.77 -8.17
C LYS A 12 -16.37 16.44 -7.87
N THR A 13 -16.04 15.65 -8.90
CA THR A 13 -15.33 14.38 -8.74
C THR A 13 -13.91 14.60 -8.21
N VAL A 14 -13.20 15.60 -8.75
CA VAL A 14 -11.84 15.95 -8.28
C VAL A 14 -11.87 16.42 -6.82
N LEU A 15 -12.81 17.30 -6.45
CA LEU A 15 -12.98 17.77 -5.08
C LEU A 15 -13.35 16.61 -4.12
N ALA A 16 -14.23 15.72 -4.53
CA ALA A 16 -14.60 14.55 -3.73
C ALA A 16 -13.40 13.62 -3.52
N ASN A 17 -12.66 13.30 -4.58
CA ASN A 17 -11.45 12.47 -4.48
C ASN A 17 -10.38 13.12 -3.61
N PHE A 18 -10.17 14.43 -3.74
CA PHE A 18 -9.27 15.20 -2.88
C PHE A 18 -9.68 15.13 -1.42
N SER A 19 -10.98 15.33 -1.12
CA SER A 19 -11.50 15.22 0.25
C SER A 19 -11.29 13.84 0.85
N TYR A 20 -11.57 12.76 0.10
CA TYR A 20 -11.33 11.39 0.56
C TYR A 20 -9.86 11.12 0.85
N LEU A 21 -8.96 11.57 -0.02
CA LEU A 21 -7.51 11.42 0.20
C LEU A 21 -7.03 12.25 1.38
N SER A 22 -7.56 13.48 1.57
CA SER A 22 -7.21 14.33 2.72
C SER A 22 -7.65 13.70 4.04
N ILE A 23 -8.86 13.18 4.10
CA ILE A 23 -9.36 12.46 5.28
C ILE A 23 -8.46 11.26 5.56
N LEU A 24 -8.15 10.44 4.55
CA LEU A 24 -7.26 9.30 4.70
C LEU A 24 -5.89 9.73 5.25
N GLN A 25 -5.33 10.83 4.74
CA GLN A 25 -4.04 11.34 5.17
C GLN A 25 -4.04 11.80 6.63
N VAL A 26 -5.09 12.52 7.05
CA VAL A 26 -5.26 12.96 8.45
C VAL A 26 -5.30 11.74 9.38
N PHE A 27 -6.10 10.74 9.08
CA PHE A 27 -6.15 9.52 9.87
C PHE A 27 -4.82 8.74 9.86
N THR A 28 -4.10 8.75 8.73
CA THR A 28 -2.79 8.09 8.63
C THR A 28 -1.75 8.69 9.58
N ILE A 29 -1.86 9.98 9.88
CA ILE A 29 -0.97 10.67 10.82
C ILE A 29 -1.49 10.56 12.27
N LEU A 30 -2.80 10.69 12.46
CA LEU A 30 -3.41 10.74 13.79
C LEU A 30 -3.34 9.40 14.52
N PHE A 31 -3.62 8.28 13.82
CA PHE A 31 -3.60 6.96 14.43
C PHE A 31 -2.24 6.58 15.02
N PRO A 32 -1.11 6.69 14.30
CA PRO A 32 0.20 6.41 14.89
C PRO A 32 0.51 7.32 16.08
N LEU A 33 0.14 8.59 16.03
CA LEU A 33 0.39 9.54 17.11
C LEU A 33 -0.28 9.10 18.42
N LEU A 34 -1.47 8.51 18.36
CA LEU A 34 -2.18 7.98 19.52
C LEU A 34 -1.65 6.59 19.93
N THR A 35 -1.28 5.76 18.98
CA THR A 35 -0.90 4.37 19.23
C THR A 35 0.54 4.22 19.72
N TYR A 36 1.48 5.04 19.24
CA TYR A 36 2.90 4.91 19.60
C TYR A 36 3.19 5.07 21.10
N PRO A 37 2.65 6.08 21.81
CA PRO A 37 2.90 6.19 23.25
C PRO A 37 2.36 5.00 24.05
N TYR A 38 1.24 4.44 23.62
CA TYR A 38 0.68 3.25 24.23
C TYR A 38 1.57 2.02 24.00
N LEU A 39 1.99 1.79 22.75
CA LEU A 39 2.88 0.67 22.41
C LEU A 39 4.21 0.74 23.16
N LEU A 40 4.83 1.92 23.26
CA LEU A 40 6.06 2.10 24.01
C LEU A 40 5.93 1.73 25.49
N ARG A 41 4.78 2.01 26.10
CA ARG A 41 4.52 1.67 27.50
C ARG A 41 4.28 0.17 27.70
N VAL A 42 3.61 -0.50 26.76
CA VAL A 42 3.22 -1.92 26.90
C VAL A 42 4.36 -2.86 26.49
N ILE A 43 5.01 -2.58 25.36
CA ILE A 43 5.99 -3.48 24.74
C ILE A 43 7.42 -3.16 25.21
N GLY A 44 7.66 -1.92 25.63
CA GLY A 44 8.98 -1.43 25.99
C GLY A 44 9.77 -0.90 24.79
N LEU A 45 10.79 -0.11 25.10
CA LEU A 45 11.57 0.62 24.08
C LEU A 45 12.38 -0.32 23.18
N GLU A 46 12.93 -1.39 23.74
CA GLU A 46 13.81 -2.33 23.03
C GLU A 46 13.04 -3.08 21.93
N LEU A 47 11.95 -3.76 22.30
CA LEU A 47 11.14 -4.53 21.34
C LEU A 47 10.42 -3.62 20.34
N TYR A 48 10.01 -2.43 20.78
CA TYR A 48 9.46 -1.43 19.87
C TYR A 48 10.48 -0.99 18.82
N GLY A 49 11.76 -0.80 19.21
CA GLY A 49 12.86 -0.51 18.28
C GLY A 49 13.03 -1.60 17.21
N VAL A 50 12.96 -2.87 17.62
CA VAL A 50 13.02 -4.01 16.69
C VAL A 50 11.86 -3.98 15.68
N ILE A 51 10.64 -3.69 16.13
CA ILE A 51 9.47 -3.60 15.26
C ILE A 51 9.61 -2.46 14.24
N ILE A 52 10.04 -1.27 14.69
CA ILE A 52 10.25 -0.13 13.77
C ILE A 52 11.35 -0.42 12.76
N PHE A 53 12.43 -1.07 13.19
CA PHE A 53 13.51 -1.47 12.29
C PHE A 53 13.03 -2.51 11.25
N ALA A 54 12.26 -3.52 11.68
CA ALA A 54 11.65 -4.48 10.78
C ALA A 54 10.73 -3.76 9.76
N GLN A 55 9.90 -2.83 10.22
CA GLN A 55 9.02 -2.05 9.36
C GLN A 55 9.79 -1.18 8.35
N ALA A 56 10.93 -0.62 8.74
CA ALA A 56 11.80 0.13 7.84
C ALA A 56 12.32 -0.76 6.70
N ILE A 57 12.79 -1.98 7.02
CA ILE A 57 13.23 -2.95 6.01
C ILE A 57 12.08 -3.30 5.06
N ILE A 58 10.91 -3.59 5.61
CA ILE A 58 9.72 -3.94 4.82
C ILE A 58 9.29 -2.79 3.90
N ASN A 59 9.44 -1.54 4.30
CA ASN A 59 9.17 -0.40 3.43
C ASN A 59 10.09 -0.38 2.20
N TYR A 60 11.38 -0.71 2.36
CA TYR A 60 12.31 -0.85 1.23
C TYR A 60 11.92 -2.03 0.31
N VAL A 61 11.53 -3.16 0.89
CA VAL A 61 11.03 -4.32 0.12
C VAL A 61 9.79 -3.94 -0.66
N SER A 62 8.83 -3.26 -0.05
CA SER A 62 7.60 -2.77 -0.71
C SER A 62 7.93 -1.80 -1.86
N LEU A 63 8.95 -0.96 -1.71
CA LEU A 63 9.41 -0.06 -2.78
C LEU A 63 9.92 -0.84 -4.00
N VAL A 64 10.67 -1.91 -3.77
CA VAL A 64 11.16 -2.79 -4.84
C VAL A 64 9.99 -3.53 -5.52
N ILE A 65 9.04 -4.09 -4.75
CA ILE A 65 7.86 -4.79 -5.28
C ILE A 65 7.03 -3.85 -6.15
N ASN A 66 6.86 -2.60 -5.73
CA ASN A 66 6.08 -1.62 -6.46
C ASN A 66 6.78 -1.11 -7.72
N PHE A 67 8.08 -0.96 -7.76
CA PHE A 67 8.96 -0.59 -8.89
C PHE A 67 8.31 0.35 -9.93
N GLY A 68 7.59 1.38 -9.46
CA GLY A 68 6.91 2.32 -10.35
C GLY A 68 5.59 1.83 -10.97
N PHE A 69 5.15 0.60 -10.67
CA PHE A 69 3.87 0.07 -11.18
C PHE A 69 2.66 0.91 -10.73
N ASN A 70 2.76 1.55 -9.58
CA ASN A 70 1.67 2.43 -9.10
C ASN A 70 1.44 3.61 -10.05
N MET A 71 2.49 4.20 -10.65
CA MET A 71 2.35 5.30 -11.61
C MET A 71 2.03 4.80 -13.02
N SER A 72 2.81 3.84 -13.52
CA SER A 72 2.65 3.31 -14.88
C SER A 72 1.33 2.54 -15.03
N GLY A 73 0.97 1.73 -14.05
CA GLY A 73 -0.30 0.99 -14.01
C GLY A 73 -1.49 1.93 -13.98
N ALA A 74 -1.51 2.93 -13.09
CA ALA A 74 -2.60 3.90 -13.02
C ALA A 74 -2.79 4.68 -14.34
N ARG A 75 -1.68 5.09 -14.97
CA ARG A 75 -1.71 5.76 -16.28
C ARG A 75 -2.31 4.85 -17.36
N ASN A 76 -1.83 3.61 -17.46
CA ASN A 76 -2.31 2.67 -18.46
C ASN A 76 -3.80 2.34 -18.27
N VAL A 77 -4.24 2.14 -17.03
CA VAL A 77 -5.65 1.93 -16.70
C VAL A 77 -6.49 3.14 -17.11
N ALA A 78 -6.04 4.36 -16.86
CA ALA A 78 -6.76 5.58 -17.22
C ALA A 78 -6.91 5.74 -18.75
N VAL A 79 -5.88 5.35 -19.52
CA VAL A 79 -5.89 5.45 -21.00
C VAL A 79 -6.80 4.37 -21.60
N TYR A 80 -6.74 3.14 -21.09
CA TYR A 80 -7.44 1.99 -21.70
C TYR A 80 -8.69 1.54 -20.95
N LYS A 81 -9.26 2.39 -20.07
CA LYS A 81 -10.42 2.07 -19.24
C LYS A 81 -11.68 1.63 -20.01
N GLU A 82 -11.80 2.03 -21.27
CA GLU A 82 -12.95 1.68 -22.11
C GLU A 82 -12.77 0.36 -22.87
N ASP A 83 -11.53 -0.08 -23.09
CA ASP A 83 -11.21 -1.36 -23.72
C ASP A 83 -10.99 -2.45 -22.66
N LYS A 84 -12.02 -3.23 -22.40
CA LYS A 84 -12.00 -4.29 -21.37
C LYS A 84 -10.94 -5.37 -21.64
N ALA A 85 -10.66 -5.68 -22.92
CA ALA A 85 -9.70 -6.73 -23.27
C ALA A 85 -8.26 -6.27 -22.98
N LEU A 86 -7.90 -5.07 -23.42
CA LEU A 86 -6.60 -4.46 -23.11
C LEU A 86 -6.45 -4.19 -21.62
N LEU A 87 -7.47 -3.70 -20.96
CA LEU A 87 -7.47 -3.45 -19.52
C LEU A 87 -7.18 -4.74 -18.73
N SER A 88 -7.85 -5.84 -19.04
CA SER A 88 -7.63 -7.14 -18.41
C SER A 88 -6.19 -7.62 -18.60
N ARG A 89 -5.63 -7.46 -19.79
CA ARG A 89 -4.24 -7.84 -20.09
C ARG A 89 -3.24 -6.99 -19.31
N ILE A 90 -3.44 -5.67 -19.22
CA ILE A 90 -2.60 -4.76 -18.44
C ILE A 90 -2.61 -5.15 -16.95
N VAL A 91 -3.80 -5.39 -16.41
CA VAL A 91 -3.98 -5.78 -15.01
C VAL A 91 -3.26 -7.10 -14.74
N SER A 92 -3.51 -8.14 -15.54
CA SER A 92 -2.88 -9.46 -15.36
C SER A 92 -1.36 -9.40 -15.46
N SER A 93 -0.82 -8.68 -16.45
CA SER A 93 0.63 -8.56 -16.61
C SER A 93 1.28 -7.79 -15.46
N THR A 94 0.65 -6.74 -14.96
CA THR A 94 1.15 -5.98 -13.80
C THR A 94 1.16 -6.84 -12.54
N TYR A 95 0.09 -7.61 -12.30
CA TYR A 95 0.03 -8.53 -11.17
C TYR A 95 1.10 -9.63 -11.27
N LEU A 96 1.30 -10.20 -12.44
CA LEU A 96 2.33 -11.22 -12.65
C LEU A 96 3.73 -10.67 -12.36
N CYS A 97 4.04 -9.49 -12.87
CA CYS A 97 5.33 -8.84 -12.60
C CYS A 97 5.53 -8.55 -11.10
N LYS A 98 4.53 -7.99 -10.43
CA LYS A 98 4.57 -7.76 -8.98
C LYS A 98 4.75 -9.05 -8.20
N PHE A 99 4.05 -10.11 -8.57
CA PHE A 99 4.16 -11.41 -7.92
C PHE A 99 5.56 -12.02 -8.07
N ILE A 100 6.15 -11.94 -9.27
CA ILE A 100 7.54 -12.41 -9.50
C ILE A 100 8.52 -11.60 -8.64
N LEU A 101 8.40 -10.27 -8.61
CA LEU A 101 9.24 -9.42 -7.77
C LEU A 101 9.06 -9.74 -6.28
N TRP A 102 7.83 -9.97 -5.84
CA TRP A 102 7.53 -10.38 -4.47
C TRP A 102 8.22 -11.70 -4.10
N LEU A 103 8.19 -12.71 -4.99
CA LEU A 103 8.89 -13.99 -4.79
C LEU A 103 10.41 -13.80 -4.72
N ILE A 104 10.98 -12.98 -5.59
CA ILE A 104 12.43 -12.68 -5.56
C ILE A 104 12.78 -12.00 -4.23
N CYS A 105 12.00 -10.99 -3.82
CA CYS A 105 12.19 -10.32 -2.53
C CYS A 105 12.04 -11.28 -1.35
N LEU A 106 11.11 -12.23 -1.40
CA LEU A 106 10.93 -13.25 -0.37
C LEU A 106 12.19 -14.09 -0.21
N VAL A 107 12.73 -14.61 -1.32
CA VAL A 107 13.95 -15.45 -1.28
C VAL A 107 15.14 -14.68 -0.73
N VAL A 108 15.35 -13.45 -1.22
CA VAL A 108 16.45 -12.59 -0.74
C VAL A 108 16.27 -12.26 0.73
N TYR A 109 15.07 -11.87 1.14
CA TYR A 109 14.75 -11.52 2.53
C TYR A 109 14.99 -12.69 3.49
N LEU A 110 14.47 -13.88 3.16
CA LEU A 110 14.68 -15.09 3.95
C LEU A 110 16.16 -15.46 4.04
N SER A 111 16.91 -15.30 2.97
CA SER A 111 18.36 -15.55 2.97
C SER A 111 19.07 -14.59 3.93
N VAL A 112 18.75 -13.29 3.88
CA VAL A 112 19.38 -12.27 4.72
C VAL A 112 19.07 -12.52 6.20
N ILE A 113 17.81 -12.73 6.58
CA ILE A 113 17.43 -12.94 8.00
C ILE A 113 17.97 -14.26 8.57
N SER A 114 18.27 -15.26 7.72
CA SER A 114 18.82 -16.55 8.15
C SER A 114 20.35 -16.51 8.31
N ILE A 115 21.06 -15.75 7.45
CA ILE A 115 22.53 -15.68 7.43
C ILE A 115 23.05 -14.70 8.46
N VAL A 116 22.41 -13.54 8.62
CA VAL A 116 22.91 -12.45 9.46
C VAL A 116 22.55 -12.70 10.93
N PRO A 117 23.54 -12.84 11.82
CA PRO A 117 23.32 -13.16 13.24
C PRO A 117 22.43 -12.14 13.97
N PHE A 118 22.47 -10.88 13.55
CA PHE A 118 21.68 -9.78 14.12
C PHE A 118 20.16 -10.07 14.18
N PHE A 119 19.62 -10.85 13.24
CA PHE A 119 18.18 -11.15 13.18
C PHE A 119 17.78 -12.36 14.05
N ARG A 120 18.71 -13.09 14.66
CA ARG A 120 18.40 -14.34 15.38
C ARG A 120 17.57 -14.12 16.62
N ASP A 121 17.87 -13.08 17.41
CA ASP A 121 17.21 -12.82 18.69
C ASP A 121 15.69 -12.55 18.52
N HIS A 122 15.32 -11.96 17.40
CA HIS A 122 13.94 -11.61 17.09
C HIS A 122 13.49 -12.15 15.72
N TYR A 123 13.98 -13.34 15.35
CA TYR A 123 13.74 -13.95 14.03
C TYR A 123 12.26 -13.95 13.62
N TRP A 124 11.36 -14.32 14.54
CA TRP A 124 9.93 -14.38 14.28
C TRP A 124 9.32 -13.01 13.98
N VAL A 125 9.80 -11.96 14.59
CA VAL A 125 9.32 -10.60 14.32
C VAL A 125 9.63 -10.21 12.88
N TYR A 126 10.86 -10.46 12.43
CA TYR A 126 11.25 -10.18 11.04
C TYR A 126 10.50 -11.07 10.04
N LEU A 127 10.39 -12.36 10.32
CA LEU A 127 9.67 -13.31 9.47
C LEU A 127 8.20 -12.90 9.27
N LEU A 128 7.50 -12.61 10.36
CA LEU A 128 6.10 -12.19 10.32
C LEU A 128 5.92 -10.81 9.66
N SER A 129 6.88 -9.91 9.85
CA SER A 129 6.84 -8.58 9.21
C SER A 129 6.81 -8.67 7.69
N PHE A 130 7.43 -9.69 7.08
CA PHE A 130 7.38 -9.88 5.63
C PHE A 130 5.94 -10.10 5.11
N LEU A 131 5.04 -10.69 5.91
CA LEU A 131 3.65 -10.87 5.53
C LEU A 131 2.93 -9.55 5.24
N LEU A 132 3.39 -8.44 5.83
CA LEU A 132 2.83 -7.12 5.55
C LEU A 132 3.00 -6.71 4.07
N THR A 133 4.04 -7.21 3.41
CA THR A 133 4.26 -6.94 1.98
C THR A 133 3.20 -7.59 1.08
N PHE A 134 2.48 -8.60 1.58
CA PHE A 134 1.40 -9.26 0.84
C PHE A 134 0.25 -8.28 0.54
N ASN A 135 0.10 -7.25 1.37
CA ASN A 135 -0.86 -6.17 1.11
C ASN A 135 -0.61 -5.45 -0.23
N GLU A 136 0.64 -5.37 -0.69
CA GLU A 136 1.01 -4.77 -1.99
C GLU A 136 0.46 -5.57 -3.19
N LEU A 137 0.18 -6.86 -3.00
CA LEU A 137 -0.43 -7.71 -4.00
C LEU A 137 -1.96 -7.67 -3.91
N LEU A 138 -2.52 -7.63 -2.69
CA LEU A 138 -3.97 -7.68 -2.47
C LEU A 138 -4.69 -6.39 -2.85
N LEU A 139 -4.08 -5.22 -2.59
CA LEU A 139 -4.72 -3.93 -2.81
C LEU A 139 -4.14 -3.20 -4.02
N PRO A 140 -4.77 -3.31 -5.21
CA PRO A 140 -4.34 -2.62 -6.41
C PRO A 140 -4.72 -1.14 -6.37
N ILE A 141 -4.06 -0.34 -5.54
CA ILE A 141 -4.32 1.10 -5.41
C ILE A 141 -4.23 1.80 -6.76
N TRP A 142 -3.23 1.44 -7.57
CA TRP A 142 -3.02 1.97 -8.92
C TRP A 142 -4.22 1.74 -9.86
N PHE A 143 -4.93 0.63 -9.71
CA PHE A 143 -6.11 0.34 -10.52
C PHE A 143 -7.26 1.30 -10.19
N PHE A 144 -7.56 1.45 -8.89
CA PHE A 144 -8.61 2.38 -8.44
C PHE A 144 -8.27 3.84 -8.73
N GLN A 145 -6.97 4.20 -8.72
CA GLN A 145 -6.49 5.51 -9.15
C GLN A 145 -6.78 5.73 -10.64
N GLY A 146 -6.46 4.74 -11.48
CA GLY A 146 -6.69 4.82 -12.93
C GLY A 146 -8.15 4.95 -13.33
N ILE A 147 -9.06 4.28 -12.61
CA ILE A 147 -10.52 4.39 -12.85
C ILE A 147 -11.19 5.56 -12.11
N GLU A 148 -10.41 6.42 -11.43
CA GLU A 148 -10.89 7.59 -10.67
C GLU A 148 -11.90 7.26 -9.55
N LYS A 149 -11.83 6.06 -8.96
CA LYS A 149 -12.75 5.60 -7.90
C LYS A 149 -12.06 5.51 -6.53
N MET A 150 -11.49 6.63 -6.06
CA MET A 150 -10.72 6.71 -4.82
C MET A 150 -11.51 6.39 -3.55
N LYS A 151 -12.83 6.59 -3.55
CA LYS A 151 -13.69 6.32 -2.39
C LYS A 151 -13.58 4.88 -1.87
N TYR A 152 -13.37 3.90 -2.77
CA TYR A 152 -13.25 2.50 -2.37
C TYR A 152 -11.97 2.24 -1.58
N ILE A 153 -10.86 2.85 -1.99
CA ILE A 153 -9.58 2.77 -1.27
C ILE A 153 -9.73 3.38 0.13
N THR A 154 -10.35 4.56 0.22
CA THR A 154 -10.55 5.25 1.50
C THR A 154 -11.41 4.43 2.44
N VAL A 155 -12.54 3.89 1.96
CA VAL A 155 -13.44 3.07 2.78
C VAL A 155 -12.75 1.81 3.27
N VAL A 156 -12.07 1.07 2.40
CA VAL A 156 -11.35 -0.17 2.78
C VAL A 156 -10.25 0.13 3.80
N ASN A 157 -9.43 1.15 3.58
CA ASN A 157 -8.36 1.50 4.52
C ASN A 157 -8.89 2.01 5.86
N LEU A 158 -9.96 2.81 5.87
CA LEU A 158 -10.57 3.30 7.11
C LEU A 158 -11.24 2.17 7.88
N SER A 159 -11.99 1.29 7.20
CA SER A 159 -12.63 0.15 7.87
C SER A 159 -11.61 -0.81 8.47
N ALA A 160 -10.52 -1.11 7.75
CA ALA A 160 -9.44 -1.90 8.29
C ALA A 160 -8.82 -1.27 9.54
N ARG A 161 -8.52 0.03 9.51
CA ARG A 161 -7.95 0.74 10.67
C ARG A 161 -8.88 0.77 11.88
N LEU A 162 -10.20 0.96 11.65
CA LEU A 162 -11.19 0.97 12.74
C LEU A 162 -11.38 -0.40 13.40
N LEU A 163 -11.13 -1.49 12.66
CA LEU A 163 -11.20 -2.86 13.20
C LEU A 163 -9.98 -3.23 14.03
N PHE A 164 -8.82 -2.60 13.78
CA PHE A 164 -7.54 -2.95 14.42
C PHE A 164 -7.10 -1.92 15.49
N VAL A 165 -7.90 -0.93 15.78
CA VAL A 165 -7.72 0.04 16.88
C VAL A 165 -8.66 -0.29 18.02
#